data_118b047d4733653ee066ac5cc9e4381d
#
_entry.id   118b047d4733653ee066ac5cc9e4381d
#
_cell.length_a   1.000
_cell.length_b   1.000
_cell.length_c   1.000
_cell.angle_alpha   90.00
_cell.angle_beta   90.00
_cell.angle_gamma   90.00
#
_symmetry.space_group_name_H-M   'P 1'
#
loop_
_entity.id
_entity.type
_entity.pdbx_description
1 polymer ?
#
loop_
_entity_poly.entity_id
_entity_poly.type
_entity_poly.pdbx_seq_one_letter_code
_entity_poly.pdbx_strand_id
1 'polypeptide(L)'
;MKQRTLWMWSALGLVCGAVHAQSSVTLFGVVDLGVLHTRAGGVGSATALGNGGLSTSRIGFRGTEDLGGGLRAGFWLEGSLNPDSGTGRATNTNNQPSGATTAGPLVFDRMSFVSLSHTQWGEVRLGRDFIPTHYNSIYFDPFNANGVARAGNLTFSGVGTAPLPTGITGSNTVSYWLPRQLGGVYGMAMAGTGENLSNAANSDDGNFAGARLGYASGAFDVAAAVTRSQFSATATIGNYTHANIGGSWDAGFAKFFALYNRVTVKLAAGSVRKNTAEIGAHIPVFDVGRIRLSYAYLDDRSDSALRTAGGQPRSGDDARQIGVGYVHNLSKRTALYGTYARISNRGEARYTVSGGTAPVGGHGSSGWELGVRHTF
;
A
#
# COMPACT_ATOMS: atom_id res chain seq x y z
N MET A 1 30.81 -84.31 15.20
CA MET A 1 30.23 -83.61 14.02
C MET A 1 29.27 -82.58 14.50
N LYS A 2 29.64 -81.29 14.46
CA LYS A 2 28.83 -80.14 14.88
C LYS A 2 28.68 -79.24 13.69
N GLN A 3 27.48 -79.13 13.15
CA GLN A 3 27.11 -78.16 12.14
C GLN A 3 26.98 -76.76 12.76
N ARG A 4 27.66 -75.79 12.21
CA ARG A 4 27.50 -74.38 12.55
C ARG A 4 26.64 -73.71 11.47
N THR A 5 25.46 -73.25 11.85
CA THR A 5 24.53 -72.44 11.00
C THR A 5 25.00 -71.01 11.04
N LEU A 6 25.36 -70.45 9.88
CA LEU A 6 25.65 -69.02 9.69
C LEU A 6 24.34 -68.27 9.51
N TRP A 7 24.09 -67.29 10.34
CA TRP A 7 23.02 -66.26 10.17
C TRP A 7 23.59 -65.12 9.33
N MET A 8 23.13 -64.96 8.10
CA MET A 8 23.34 -63.77 7.30
C MET A 8 22.34 -62.70 7.73
N TRP A 9 22.82 -61.61 8.32
CA TRP A 9 22.08 -60.40 8.55
C TRP A 9 22.14 -59.53 7.30
N SER A 10 21.01 -59.40 6.59
CA SER A 10 20.81 -58.46 5.50
C SER A 10 20.63 -57.07 6.09
N ALA A 11 21.65 -56.25 6.05
CA ALA A 11 21.56 -54.84 6.36
C ALA A 11 20.80 -54.13 5.22
N LEU A 12 19.53 -53.81 5.44
CA LEU A 12 18.73 -52.96 4.56
C LEU A 12 19.19 -51.52 4.80
N GLY A 13 20.10 -51.04 3.96
CA GLY A 13 20.54 -49.62 3.98
C GLY A 13 19.37 -48.74 3.54
N LEU A 14 18.76 -48.06 4.48
CA LEU A 14 17.91 -46.88 4.21
C LEU A 14 18.79 -45.78 3.64
N VAL A 15 18.81 -45.67 2.33
CA VAL A 15 19.31 -44.47 1.64
C VAL A 15 18.28 -43.38 1.88
N CYS A 16 18.43 -42.62 2.98
CA CYS A 16 17.81 -41.31 3.12
C CYS A 16 18.43 -40.41 2.02
N GLY A 17 17.75 -40.31 0.87
CA GLY A 17 18.04 -39.29 -0.10
C GLY A 17 17.85 -37.94 0.58
N ALA A 18 18.96 -37.24 0.86
CA ALA A 18 18.91 -35.85 1.29
C ALA A 18 18.29 -35.06 0.12
N VAL A 19 16.99 -34.81 0.21
CA VAL A 19 16.32 -33.79 -0.62
C VAL A 19 16.95 -32.48 -0.17
N HIS A 20 17.93 -32.00 -0.94
CA HIS A 20 18.45 -30.65 -0.74
C HIS A 20 17.32 -29.69 -1.11
N ALA A 21 16.52 -29.28 -0.11
CA ALA A 21 15.62 -28.16 -0.22
C ALA A 21 16.47 -26.94 -0.59
N GLN A 22 16.34 -26.46 -1.83
CA GLN A 22 17.11 -25.32 -2.31
C GLN A 22 16.52 -24.05 -1.70
N SER A 23 16.96 -23.70 -0.50
CA SER A 23 16.62 -22.45 0.17
C SER A 23 17.29 -21.30 -0.58
N SER A 24 16.53 -20.33 -1.04
CA SER A 24 17.08 -19.13 -1.65
C SER A 24 16.73 -17.89 -0.84
N VAL A 25 17.73 -17.13 -0.45
CA VAL A 25 17.54 -15.79 0.12
C VAL A 25 17.95 -14.76 -0.93
N THR A 26 17.06 -13.84 -1.22
CA THR A 26 17.27 -12.76 -2.18
C THR A 26 17.29 -11.43 -1.44
N LEU A 27 18.37 -10.69 -1.54
CA LEU A 27 18.42 -9.26 -1.26
C LEU A 27 17.83 -8.52 -2.47
N PHE A 28 16.94 -7.57 -2.24
CA PHE A 28 16.36 -6.72 -3.28
C PHE A 28 16.14 -5.32 -2.77
N GLY A 29 16.00 -4.37 -3.68
CA GLY A 29 15.69 -3.00 -3.28
C GLY A 29 15.42 -2.06 -4.43
N VAL A 30 15.07 -0.84 -4.04
CA VAL A 30 14.82 0.30 -4.91
C VAL A 30 15.41 1.53 -4.25
N VAL A 31 16.18 2.30 -5.01
CA VAL A 31 16.54 3.68 -4.67
C VAL A 31 15.89 4.59 -5.70
N ASP A 32 15.04 5.48 -5.25
CA ASP A 32 14.27 6.41 -6.07
C ASP A 32 14.35 7.80 -5.42
N LEU A 33 15.13 8.68 -6.01
CA LEU A 33 15.42 10.01 -5.48
C LEU A 33 15.34 11.04 -6.60
N GLY A 34 14.82 12.21 -6.28
CA GLY A 34 14.70 13.30 -7.25
C GLY A 34 14.55 14.66 -6.60
N VAL A 35 14.62 15.70 -7.39
CA VAL A 35 14.28 17.05 -6.97
C VAL A 35 12.76 17.17 -6.96
N LEU A 36 12.23 17.58 -5.84
CA LEU A 36 10.81 17.85 -5.60
C LEU A 36 10.62 19.34 -5.33
N HIS A 37 9.76 19.99 -6.09
CA HIS A 37 9.29 21.35 -5.81
C HIS A 37 7.79 21.33 -5.57
N THR A 38 7.36 21.92 -4.45
CA THR A 38 5.94 22.02 -4.10
C THR A 38 5.55 23.47 -3.80
N ARG A 39 4.30 23.82 -4.11
CA ARG A 39 3.69 25.11 -3.82
C ARG A 39 2.35 24.92 -3.11
N ALA A 40 2.19 25.58 -1.98
CA ALA A 40 0.97 25.67 -1.20
C ALA A 40 0.38 27.09 -1.32
N GLY A 41 -0.82 27.22 -1.86
CA GLY A 41 -1.48 28.50 -2.05
C GLY A 41 -1.72 29.23 -0.73
N GLY A 42 -1.36 30.51 -0.66
CA GLY A 42 -1.45 31.32 0.56
C GLY A 42 -0.37 31.04 1.61
N VAL A 43 0.57 30.09 1.36
CA VAL A 43 1.63 29.71 2.31
C VAL A 43 3.02 29.95 1.73
N GLY A 44 3.31 29.36 0.55
CA GLY A 44 4.63 29.48 -0.07
C GLY A 44 5.01 28.25 -0.90
N SER A 45 6.30 28.13 -1.21
CA SER A 45 6.87 27.01 -1.95
C SER A 45 8.12 26.47 -1.27
N ALA A 46 8.43 25.21 -1.51
CA ALA A 46 9.63 24.56 -1.02
C ALA A 46 10.25 23.68 -2.12
N THR A 47 11.57 23.55 -2.09
CA THR A 47 12.33 22.62 -2.93
C THR A 47 13.17 21.74 -2.03
N ALA A 48 13.12 20.43 -2.26
CA ALA A 48 13.84 19.43 -1.48
C ALA A 48 14.27 18.26 -2.36
N LEU A 49 15.09 17.37 -1.83
CA LEU A 49 15.22 16.03 -2.39
C LEU A 49 13.99 15.21 -1.98
N GLY A 50 13.25 14.75 -2.99
CA GLY A 50 12.07 13.91 -2.81
C GLY A 50 12.42 12.43 -2.95
N ASN A 51 11.72 11.61 -2.19
CA ASN A 51 11.90 10.15 -2.17
C ASN A 51 10.65 9.45 -2.69
N GLY A 52 10.82 8.54 -3.63
CA GLY A 52 9.74 7.65 -4.07
C GLY A 52 8.75 8.29 -5.05
N GLY A 53 9.22 9.08 -5.99
CA GLY A 53 8.38 9.70 -7.01
C GLY A 53 7.82 8.69 -8.02
N LEU A 54 8.57 7.69 -8.38
CA LEU A 54 8.13 6.59 -9.24
C LEU A 54 7.84 5.31 -8.46
N SER A 55 8.63 5.03 -7.41
CA SER A 55 8.50 3.84 -6.56
C SER A 55 9.11 4.10 -5.20
N THR A 56 8.45 3.76 -4.11
CA THR A 56 9.00 3.93 -2.75
C THR A 56 10.38 3.32 -2.64
N SER A 57 11.39 4.10 -2.21
CA SER A 57 12.72 3.58 -1.91
C SER A 57 12.66 2.60 -0.74
N ARG A 58 13.31 1.45 -0.89
CA ARG A 58 13.23 0.34 0.07
C ARG A 58 14.38 -0.63 -0.08
N ILE A 59 14.63 -1.37 0.97
CA ILE A 59 15.49 -2.55 0.97
C ILE A 59 14.72 -3.72 1.57
N GLY A 60 14.96 -4.93 1.09
CA GLY A 60 14.29 -6.09 1.62
C GLY A 60 15.04 -7.39 1.41
N PHE A 61 14.63 -8.37 2.19
CA PHE A 61 15.07 -9.75 2.12
C PHE A 61 13.84 -10.63 1.95
N ARG A 62 13.93 -11.61 1.08
CA ARG A 62 12.90 -12.64 0.96
C ARG A 62 13.54 -13.99 0.75
N GLY A 63 12.90 -15.01 1.24
CA GLY A 63 13.35 -16.39 1.06
C GLY A 63 12.19 -17.33 0.89
N THR A 64 12.47 -18.45 0.25
CA THR A 64 11.50 -19.53 0.08
C THR A 64 12.24 -20.87 0.21
N GLU A 65 11.64 -21.79 0.96
CA GLU A 65 12.06 -23.15 1.13
C GLU A 65 10.98 -24.09 0.58
N ASP A 66 11.35 -25.02 -0.28
CA ASP A 66 10.43 -26.05 -0.78
C ASP A 66 10.39 -27.20 0.22
N LEU A 67 9.22 -27.46 0.79
CA LEU A 67 8.99 -28.51 1.79
C LEU A 67 8.49 -29.83 1.15
N GLY A 68 8.39 -29.86 -0.18
CA GLY A 68 7.87 -31.00 -0.91
C GLY A 68 6.33 -31.02 -1.03
N GLY A 69 5.81 -31.87 -1.92
CA GLY A 69 4.37 -32.03 -2.10
C GLY A 69 3.61 -30.77 -2.55
N GLY A 70 4.30 -29.73 -3.04
CA GLY A 70 3.72 -28.44 -3.39
C GLY A 70 3.61 -27.45 -2.23
N LEU A 71 4.11 -27.83 -1.05
CA LEU A 71 4.15 -27.01 0.15
C LEU A 71 5.47 -26.21 0.20
N ARG A 72 5.42 -24.92 0.61
CA ARG A 72 6.56 -24.05 0.75
C ARG A 72 6.43 -23.19 2.00
N ALA A 73 7.55 -23.00 2.71
CA ALA A 73 7.70 -21.97 3.71
C ALA A 73 8.38 -20.74 3.09
N GLY A 74 7.99 -19.56 3.53
CA GLY A 74 8.57 -18.31 3.02
C GLY A 74 8.65 -17.23 4.08
N PHE A 75 9.47 -16.21 3.82
CA PHE A 75 9.48 -14.98 4.59
C PHE A 75 9.69 -13.77 3.66
N TRP A 76 9.24 -12.61 4.12
CA TRP A 76 9.45 -11.32 3.48
C TRP A 76 9.70 -10.25 4.53
N LEU A 77 10.83 -9.55 4.41
CA LEU A 77 11.20 -8.42 5.25
C LEU A 77 11.48 -7.25 4.32
N GLU A 78 10.72 -6.15 4.40
CA GLU A 78 10.86 -4.97 3.54
C GLU A 78 10.69 -3.69 4.34
N GLY A 79 11.73 -2.86 4.33
CA GLY A 79 11.77 -1.57 5.00
C GLY A 79 11.91 -0.41 4.02
N SER A 80 11.17 0.67 4.26
CA SER A 80 11.32 1.91 3.52
C SER A 80 12.63 2.60 3.88
N LEU A 81 13.24 3.25 2.89
CA LEU A 81 14.41 4.10 3.03
C LEU A 81 14.06 5.55 2.72
N ASN A 82 14.73 6.47 3.40
CA ASN A 82 14.83 7.88 3.04
C ASN A 82 16.27 8.12 2.56
N PRO A 83 16.58 7.96 1.26
CA PRO A 83 17.96 7.98 0.76
C PRO A 83 18.62 9.36 0.88
N ASP A 84 17.84 10.42 1.00
CA ASP A 84 18.30 11.80 1.24
C ASP A 84 18.93 12.00 2.62
N SER A 85 18.49 11.22 3.60
CA SER A 85 18.94 11.32 5.00
C SER A 85 19.57 10.03 5.54
N GLY A 86 19.44 8.90 4.82
CA GLY A 86 19.94 7.58 5.25
C GLY A 86 19.10 6.94 6.35
N THR A 87 17.91 7.45 6.66
CA THR A 87 17.04 6.91 7.72
C THR A 87 16.00 5.94 7.15
N GLY A 88 15.41 5.12 8.04
CA GLY A 88 14.17 4.40 7.77
C GLY A 88 12.94 5.28 7.98
N ARG A 89 11.73 4.72 7.76
CA ARG A 89 10.46 5.42 8.01
C ARG A 89 9.83 4.98 9.33
N ALA A 90 8.95 5.84 9.82
CA ALA A 90 8.08 5.53 10.95
C ALA A 90 7.17 4.32 10.63
N THR A 91 6.87 3.53 11.64
CA THR A 91 5.95 2.40 11.57
C THR A 91 4.83 2.53 12.63
N ASN A 92 3.94 1.56 12.68
CA ASN A 92 2.92 1.44 13.71
C ASN A 92 2.86 -0.02 14.18
N THR A 93 3.01 -0.24 15.48
CA THR A 93 3.23 -1.57 16.06
C THR A 93 1.95 -2.27 16.47
N ASN A 94 0.90 -1.54 16.86
CA ASN A 94 -0.33 -2.10 17.43
C ASN A 94 -1.63 -1.64 16.74
N ASN A 95 -1.53 -1.11 15.50
CA ASN A 95 -2.68 -0.64 14.72
C ASN A 95 -3.47 0.52 15.37
N GLN A 96 -2.90 1.18 16.37
CA GLN A 96 -3.49 2.28 17.13
C GLN A 96 -2.58 3.52 17.08
N PRO A 97 -3.09 4.73 17.37
CA PRO A 97 -2.26 5.93 17.48
C PRO A 97 -1.10 5.79 18.49
N SER A 98 -1.28 5.01 19.56
CA SER A 98 -0.26 4.73 20.59
C SER A 98 0.92 3.93 20.07
N GLY A 99 0.74 3.13 19.01
CA GLY A 99 1.80 2.33 18.40
C GLY A 99 2.62 3.07 17.35
N ALA A 100 2.33 4.35 17.08
CA ALA A 100 3.08 5.14 16.12
C ALA A 100 4.52 5.38 16.63
N THR A 101 5.51 5.12 15.76
CA THR A 101 6.92 5.38 16.02
C THR A 101 7.38 6.60 15.24
N THR A 102 8.56 7.13 15.57
CA THR A 102 9.24 8.16 14.78
C THR A 102 10.13 7.52 13.69
N ALA A 103 10.49 8.28 12.66
CA ALA A 103 11.52 7.87 11.73
C ALA A 103 12.86 7.73 12.47
N GLY A 104 13.65 6.72 12.08
CA GLY A 104 14.89 6.40 12.77
C GLY A 104 15.71 5.36 12.01
N PRO A 105 16.30 4.36 12.70
CA PRO A 105 17.01 3.27 12.06
C PRO A 105 16.11 2.50 11.09
N LEU A 106 16.70 1.66 10.24
CA LEU A 106 15.96 0.78 9.34
C LEU A 106 15.02 -0.13 10.14
N VAL A 107 13.74 -0.06 9.81
CA VAL A 107 12.69 -0.96 10.30
C VAL A 107 11.93 -1.53 9.10
N PHE A 108 11.38 -2.74 9.26
CA PHE A 108 10.59 -3.36 8.19
C PHE A 108 9.12 -2.87 8.24
N ASP A 109 8.95 -1.57 7.99
CA ASP A 109 7.67 -0.86 8.11
C ASP A 109 6.65 -1.23 7.04
N ARG A 110 7.08 -1.81 5.90
CA ARG A 110 6.21 -2.16 4.77
C ARG A 110 5.66 -3.57 4.90
N MET A 111 6.53 -4.56 4.88
CA MET A 111 6.19 -5.98 5.01
C MET A 111 7.18 -6.67 5.93
N SER A 112 6.68 -7.47 6.85
CA SER A 112 7.46 -8.29 7.76
C SER A 112 6.62 -9.49 8.15
N PHE A 113 6.75 -10.60 7.41
CA PHE A 113 5.91 -11.77 7.63
C PHE A 113 6.65 -13.08 7.33
N VAL A 114 6.17 -14.15 7.95
CA VAL A 114 6.43 -15.53 7.56
C VAL A 114 5.20 -16.09 6.85
N SER A 115 5.39 -16.98 5.90
CA SER A 115 4.29 -17.59 5.16
C SER A 115 4.43 -19.09 4.99
N LEU A 116 3.28 -19.76 4.86
CA LEU A 116 3.16 -21.13 4.42
C LEU A 116 2.22 -21.16 3.21
N SER A 117 2.71 -21.65 2.10
CA SER A 117 1.96 -21.67 0.84
C SER A 117 1.90 -23.05 0.23
N HIS A 118 0.79 -23.35 -0.42
CA HIS A 118 0.59 -24.58 -1.19
C HIS A 118 0.01 -24.26 -2.56
N THR A 119 0.46 -24.96 -3.58
CA THR A 119 0.06 -24.70 -4.97
C THR A 119 -1.46 -24.73 -5.18
N GLN A 120 -2.18 -25.60 -4.49
CA GLN A 120 -3.63 -25.76 -4.62
C GLN A 120 -4.44 -25.05 -3.54
N TRP A 121 -3.86 -24.80 -2.35
CA TRP A 121 -4.60 -24.29 -1.19
C TRP A 121 -4.32 -22.82 -0.90
N GLY A 122 -3.42 -22.18 -1.65
CA GLY A 122 -3.08 -20.78 -1.45
C GLY A 122 -2.00 -20.55 -0.42
N GLU A 123 -2.00 -19.38 0.23
CA GLU A 123 -0.94 -18.95 1.15
C GLU A 123 -1.54 -18.34 2.41
N VAL A 124 -1.00 -18.73 3.57
CA VAL A 124 -1.23 -18.06 4.86
C VAL A 124 0.01 -17.26 5.21
N ARG A 125 -0.17 -15.99 5.62
CA ARG A 125 0.90 -15.11 6.10
C ARG A 125 0.60 -14.67 7.52
N LEU A 126 1.66 -14.57 8.34
CA LEU A 126 1.62 -14.09 9.72
C LEU A 126 2.62 -12.96 9.88
N GLY A 127 2.18 -11.78 10.31
CA GLY A 127 3.05 -10.63 10.56
C GLY A 127 2.45 -9.31 10.08
N ARG A 128 3.27 -8.46 9.45
CA ARG A 128 2.88 -7.15 8.92
C ARG A 128 2.81 -7.19 7.40
N ASP A 129 1.72 -6.67 6.83
CA ASP A 129 1.54 -6.60 5.37
C ASP A 129 0.65 -5.40 4.98
N PHE A 130 0.54 -5.11 3.70
CA PHE A 130 -0.41 -4.15 3.17
C PHE A 130 -1.84 -4.63 3.35
N ILE A 131 -2.73 -3.68 3.70
CA ILE A 131 -4.16 -3.97 3.82
C ILE A 131 -4.81 -4.21 2.44
N PRO A 132 -5.95 -4.96 2.39
CA PRO A 132 -6.62 -5.30 1.14
C PRO A 132 -6.94 -4.11 0.23
N THR A 133 -7.41 -2.99 0.78
CA THR A 133 -7.76 -1.79 0.01
C THR A 133 -6.55 -1.05 -0.55
N HIS A 134 -5.39 -1.15 0.12
CA HIS A 134 -4.16 -0.53 -0.38
C HIS A 134 -3.60 -1.25 -1.60
N TYR A 135 -3.78 -2.56 -1.68
CA TYR A 135 -3.42 -3.32 -2.90
C TYR A 135 -4.15 -2.80 -4.14
N ASN A 136 -5.45 -2.46 -4.05
CA ASN A 136 -6.17 -1.85 -5.17
C ASN A 136 -5.57 -0.48 -5.55
N SER A 137 -5.19 0.34 -4.57
CA SER A 137 -4.52 1.62 -4.83
C SER A 137 -3.18 1.42 -5.55
N ILE A 138 -2.38 0.41 -5.18
CA ILE A 138 -1.11 0.12 -5.86
C ILE A 138 -1.33 -0.30 -7.32
N TYR A 139 -2.37 -1.09 -7.60
CA TYR A 139 -2.57 -1.68 -8.93
C TYR A 139 -3.37 -0.81 -9.87
N PHE A 140 -4.29 0.03 -9.37
CA PHE A 140 -5.26 0.77 -10.19
C PHE A 140 -5.11 2.29 -10.15
N ASP A 141 -4.23 2.85 -9.30
CA ASP A 141 -3.76 4.23 -9.43
C ASP A 141 -2.72 4.31 -10.56
N PRO A 142 -2.88 5.16 -11.59
CA PRO A 142 -1.90 5.35 -12.66
C PRO A 142 -0.50 5.73 -12.16
N PHE A 143 -0.40 6.30 -10.97
CA PHE A 143 0.87 6.62 -10.31
C PHE A 143 1.32 5.58 -9.27
N ASN A 144 0.62 4.41 -9.21
CA ASN A 144 0.95 3.28 -8.35
C ASN A 144 1.09 3.69 -6.87
N ALA A 145 0.24 4.60 -6.41
CA ALA A 145 0.25 5.17 -5.06
C ALA A 145 1.56 5.89 -4.67
N ASN A 146 2.34 6.39 -5.65
CA ASN A 146 3.61 7.06 -5.42
C ASN A 146 3.66 8.47 -6.04
N GLY A 147 4.60 9.29 -5.55
CA GLY A 147 4.92 10.61 -6.09
C GLY A 147 3.84 11.69 -5.88
N VAL A 148 4.07 12.84 -6.50
CA VAL A 148 3.22 14.03 -6.32
C VAL A 148 1.79 13.86 -6.85
N ALA A 149 1.57 12.94 -7.81
CA ALA A 149 0.28 12.75 -8.49
C ALA A 149 -0.55 11.55 -7.99
N ARG A 150 -0.13 10.87 -6.92
CA ARG A 150 -0.85 9.69 -6.39
C ARG A 150 -2.29 10.02 -5.97
N ALA A 151 -3.22 9.11 -6.20
CA ALA A 151 -4.62 9.22 -5.75
C ALA A 151 -4.76 9.41 -4.23
N GLY A 152 -3.82 8.84 -3.46
CA GLY A 152 -3.79 8.92 -2.00
C GLY A 152 -3.75 10.35 -1.45
N ASN A 153 -3.33 11.35 -2.23
CA ASN A 153 -3.38 12.76 -1.83
C ASN A 153 -4.80 13.22 -1.48
N LEU A 154 -5.81 12.72 -2.19
CA LEU A 154 -7.22 13.02 -1.94
C LEU A 154 -7.88 11.99 -1.03
N THR A 155 -7.54 10.70 -1.18
CA THR A 155 -8.21 9.61 -0.47
C THR A 155 -7.89 9.61 1.03
N PHE A 156 -6.60 9.76 1.41
CA PHE A 156 -6.17 9.58 2.80
C PHE A 156 -5.99 10.88 3.58
N SER A 157 -5.75 12.02 2.89
CA SER A 157 -5.58 13.31 3.55
C SER A 157 -6.89 13.83 4.16
N GLY A 158 -6.81 14.43 5.36
CA GLY A 158 -7.92 15.10 6.01
C GLY A 158 -9.08 14.16 6.44
N VAL A 159 -8.83 12.87 6.62
CA VAL A 159 -9.80 11.93 7.20
C VAL A 159 -9.62 11.95 8.72
N GLY A 160 -10.40 12.80 9.40
CA GLY A 160 -10.16 13.11 10.81
C GLY A 160 -8.93 14.00 10.99
N THR A 161 -8.49 14.21 12.22
CA THR A 161 -7.29 14.99 12.57
C THR A 161 -6.12 14.09 12.96
N ALA A 162 -6.36 12.83 13.29
CA ALA A 162 -5.34 11.83 13.61
C ALA A 162 -4.92 11.03 12.36
N PRO A 163 -3.67 10.57 12.28
CA PRO A 163 -3.26 9.61 11.28
C PRO A 163 -4.12 8.34 11.35
N LEU A 164 -4.38 7.72 10.19
CA LEU A 164 -5.07 6.44 10.10
C LEU A 164 -4.03 5.31 10.23
N PRO A 165 -3.94 4.62 11.38
CA PRO A 165 -2.91 3.61 11.62
C PRO A 165 -2.96 2.46 10.62
N THR A 166 -4.18 2.07 10.19
CA THR A 166 -4.44 0.97 9.27
C THR A 166 -4.84 1.45 7.87
N GLY A 167 -4.37 2.62 7.43
CA GLY A 167 -4.71 3.17 6.11
C GLY A 167 -3.94 2.52 4.96
N ILE A 168 -2.76 1.96 5.22
CA ILE A 168 -1.84 1.39 4.23
C ILE A 168 -1.42 -0.03 4.61
N THR A 169 -0.96 -0.22 5.84
CA THR A 169 -0.43 -1.47 6.38
C THR A 169 -1.15 -1.84 7.66
N GLY A 170 -1.13 -3.12 8.02
CA GLY A 170 -1.55 -3.62 9.32
C GLY A 170 -0.43 -4.43 9.98
N SER A 171 -0.27 -4.27 11.30
CA SER A 171 0.57 -5.12 12.14
C SER A 171 -0.26 -6.24 12.77
N ASN A 172 0.41 -7.28 13.30
CA ASN A 172 -0.22 -8.36 14.05
C ASN A 172 -1.30 -9.06 13.23
N THR A 173 -0.99 -9.34 11.94
CA THR A 173 -1.97 -9.85 10.98
C THR A 173 -1.85 -11.34 10.74
N VAL A 174 -3.01 -11.94 10.48
CA VAL A 174 -3.16 -13.21 9.80
C VAL A 174 -3.86 -12.92 8.47
N SER A 175 -3.29 -13.38 7.36
CA SER A 175 -3.93 -13.25 6.06
C SER A 175 -3.90 -14.57 5.29
N TYR A 176 -4.96 -14.78 4.50
CA TYR A 176 -5.08 -15.90 3.58
C TYR A 176 -5.21 -15.37 2.15
N TRP A 177 -4.42 -15.93 1.25
CA TRP A 177 -4.37 -15.59 -0.15
C TRP A 177 -4.85 -16.76 -0.99
N LEU A 178 -5.75 -16.51 -1.92
CA LEU A 178 -6.25 -17.52 -2.84
C LEU A 178 -5.13 -18.11 -3.71
N PRO A 179 -5.21 -19.40 -4.07
CA PRO A 179 -4.26 -20.01 -5.00
C PRO A 179 -4.38 -19.37 -6.39
N ARG A 180 -3.28 -19.39 -7.16
CA ARG A 180 -3.19 -18.68 -8.45
C ARG A 180 -3.96 -19.35 -9.59
N GLN A 181 -4.36 -20.62 -9.46
CA GLN A 181 -4.95 -21.43 -10.53
C GLN A 181 -6.48 -21.38 -10.60
N LEU A 182 -7.10 -20.29 -10.16
CA LEU A 182 -8.56 -20.13 -10.14
C LEU A 182 -9.11 -19.47 -11.42
N GLY A 183 -8.49 -19.71 -12.59
CA GLY A 183 -9.00 -19.21 -13.87
C GLY A 183 -9.08 -17.68 -13.96
N GLY A 184 -8.13 -16.98 -13.33
CA GLY A 184 -8.08 -15.52 -13.29
C GLY A 184 -8.64 -14.90 -12.01
N VAL A 185 -9.39 -15.64 -11.20
CA VAL A 185 -9.85 -15.17 -9.88
C VAL A 185 -8.66 -15.09 -8.92
N TYR A 186 -8.55 -14.00 -8.20
CA TYR A 186 -7.54 -13.79 -7.17
C TYR A 186 -8.13 -13.02 -5.98
N GLY A 187 -7.52 -13.15 -4.82
CA GLY A 187 -8.00 -12.44 -3.66
C GLY A 187 -7.26 -12.76 -2.39
N MET A 188 -7.63 -12.06 -1.34
CA MET A 188 -7.13 -12.29 0.01
C MET A 188 -8.15 -11.85 1.06
N ALA A 189 -8.06 -12.46 2.23
CA ALA A 189 -8.70 -11.98 3.46
C ALA A 189 -7.62 -11.77 4.52
N MET A 190 -7.82 -10.77 5.38
CA MET A 190 -6.86 -10.38 6.42
C MET A 190 -7.60 -9.95 7.67
N ALA A 191 -7.05 -10.30 8.84
CA ALA A 191 -7.43 -9.76 10.13
C ALA A 191 -6.18 -9.41 10.93
N GLY A 192 -6.27 -8.43 11.79
CA GLY A 192 -5.20 -8.03 12.70
C GLY A 192 -5.74 -7.49 14.01
N THR A 193 -4.93 -7.55 15.06
CA THR A 193 -5.31 -7.15 16.42
C THR A 193 -4.59 -5.91 16.90
N GLY A 194 -5.23 -5.15 17.81
CA GLY A 194 -4.66 -3.98 18.49
C GLY A 194 -3.85 -4.32 19.74
N GLU A 195 -3.76 -5.60 20.12
CA GLU A 195 -3.01 -6.11 21.29
C GLU A 195 -3.45 -5.52 22.65
N ASN A 196 -4.70 -5.09 22.77
CA ASN A 196 -5.22 -4.62 24.05
C ASN A 196 -5.58 -5.80 24.96
N LEU A 197 -5.48 -5.58 26.27
CA LEU A 197 -5.97 -6.54 27.25
C LEU A 197 -7.48 -6.70 27.14
N SER A 198 -7.98 -7.92 27.31
CA SER A 198 -9.44 -8.23 27.16
C SER A 198 -10.32 -7.50 28.18
N ASN A 199 -9.75 -7.05 29.30
CA ASN A 199 -10.45 -6.27 30.33
C ASN A 199 -10.27 -4.75 30.19
N ALA A 200 -9.57 -4.28 29.15
CA ALA A 200 -9.46 -2.85 28.88
C ALA A 200 -10.80 -2.29 28.35
N ALA A 201 -11.11 -1.05 28.71
CA ALA A 201 -12.33 -0.38 28.25
C ALA A 201 -12.44 -0.30 26.70
N ASN A 202 -11.31 -0.22 26.03
CA ASN A 202 -11.20 -0.14 24.57
C ASN A 202 -10.48 -1.38 24.00
N SER A 203 -10.87 -2.57 24.46
CA SER A 203 -10.21 -3.83 24.09
C SER A 203 -10.17 -4.09 22.58
N ASP A 204 -11.14 -3.56 21.84
CA ASP A 204 -11.25 -3.74 20.39
C ASP A 204 -10.50 -2.68 19.57
N ASP A 205 -9.95 -1.64 20.20
CA ASP A 205 -9.24 -0.58 19.49
C ASP A 205 -8.01 -1.15 18.77
N GLY A 206 -7.86 -0.82 17.48
CA GLY A 206 -6.79 -1.34 16.62
C GLY A 206 -7.10 -2.71 15.98
N ASN A 207 -8.17 -3.40 16.37
CA ASN A 207 -8.60 -4.60 15.66
C ASN A 207 -9.10 -4.21 14.27
N PHE A 208 -8.74 -4.99 13.26
CA PHE A 208 -9.25 -4.75 11.91
C PHE A 208 -9.42 -6.06 11.14
N ALA A 209 -10.29 -6.00 10.13
CA ALA A 209 -10.46 -7.05 9.15
C ALA A 209 -10.73 -6.47 7.78
N GLY A 210 -10.36 -7.21 6.74
CA GLY A 210 -10.62 -6.80 5.37
C GLY A 210 -10.48 -7.95 4.39
N ALA A 211 -10.96 -7.72 3.18
CA ALA A 211 -10.84 -8.67 2.07
C ALA A 211 -10.69 -7.94 0.75
N ARG A 212 -10.10 -8.63 -0.22
CA ARG A 212 -9.98 -8.22 -1.62
C ARG A 212 -10.34 -9.41 -2.49
N LEU A 213 -11.14 -9.17 -3.53
CA LEU A 213 -11.46 -10.16 -4.55
C LEU A 213 -11.36 -9.50 -5.91
N GLY A 214 -10.72 -10.16 -6.86
CA GLY A 214 -10.52 -9.66 -8.22
C GLY A 214 -10.56 -10.76 -9.26
N TYR A 215 -10.63 -10.32 -10.51
CA TYR A 215 -10.59 -11.16 -11.68
C TYR A 215 -9.73 -10.50 -12.75
N ALA A 216 -8.73 -11.22 -13.25
CA ALA A 216 -7.85 -10.78 -14.32
C ALA A 216 -7.90 -11.80 -15.46
N SER A 217 -8.21 -11.32 -16.67
CA SER A 217 -8.25 -12.17 -17.86
C SER A 217 -7.93 -11.34 -19.11
N GLY A 218 -6.91 -11.79 -19.86
CA GLY A 218 -6.45 -11.09 -21.06
C GLY A 218 -6.09 -9.64 -20.76
N ALA A 219 -6.79 -8.71 -21.39
CA ALA A 219 -6.55 -7.26 -21.27
C ALA A 219 -7.17 -6.62 -20.01
N PHE A 220 -8.04 -7.32 -19.30
CA PHE A 220 -8.83 -6.76 -18.19
C PHE A 220 -8.34 -7.26 -16.83
N ASP A 221 -8.34 -6.35 -15.86
CA ASP A 221 -8.15 -6.64 -14.44
C ASP A 221 -9.11 -5.77 -13.64
N VAL A 222 -9.89 -6.36 -12.73
CA VAL A 222 -10.83 -5.66 -11.86
C VAL A 222 -10.80 -6.27 -10.47
N ALA A 223 -10.84 -5.44 -9.42
CA ALA A 223 -10.95 -5.92 -8.05
C ALA A 223 -11.71 -4.95 -7.17
N ALA A 224 -12.45 -5.51 -6.22
CA ALA A 224 -13.05 -4.81 -5.10
C ALA A 224 -12.36 -5.20 -3.79
N ALA A 225 -12.27 -4.25 -2.86
CA ALA A 225 -11.71 -4.49 -1.54
C ALA A 225 -12.42 -3.66 -0.47
N VAL A 226 -12.41 -4.18 0.75
CA VAL A 226 -12.90 -3.49 1.95
C VAL A 226 -11.96 -3.77 3.12
N THR A 227 -11.72 -2.75 3.94
CA THR A 227 -11.00 -2.87 5.24
C THR A 227 -11.77 -2.06 6.27
N ARG A 228 -12.01 -2.65 7.43
CA ARG A 228 -12.64 -1.98 8.56
C ARG A 228 -11.77 -2.12 9.80
N SER A 229 -11.49 -1.00 10.47
CA SER A 229 -10.74 -0.95 11.73
C SER A 229 -11.64 -0.39 12.83
N GLN A 230 -11.52 -0.94 14.01
CA GLN A 230 -12.31 -0.59 15.18
C GLN A 230 -11.53 0.40 16.06
N PHE A 231 -12.20 1.44 16.47
CA PHE A 231 -11.69 2.43 17.43
C PHE A 231 -12.86 3.02 18.21
N SER A 232 -12.67 3.24 19.49
CA SER A 232 -13.57 4.04 20.31
C SER A 232 -13.68 5.44 19.76
N ALA A 233 -14.92 5.93 19.59
CA ALA A 233 -15.16 7.21 18.95
C ALA A 233 -14.75 8.37 19.86
N THR A 234 -13.86 9.22 19.36
CA THR A 234 -13.44 10.48 19.98
C THR A 234 -13.70 11.64 19.01
N ALA A 235 -13.24 12.86 19.35
CA ALA A 235 -13.29 13.99 18.43
C ALA A 235 -12.42 13.80 17.17
N THR A 236 -11.41 12.93 17.20
CA THR A 236 -10.38 12.83 16.18
C THR A 236 -10.18 11.43 15.59
N ILE A 237 -10.64 10.38 16.25
CA ILE A 237 -10.55 8.99 15.80
C ILE A 237 -11.87 8.26 16.08
N GLY A 238 -12.15 7.24 15.31
CA GLY A 238 -13.31 6.36 15.46
C GLY A 238 -13.28 5.25 14.43
N ASN A 239 -14.29 4.39 14.41
CA ASN A 239 -14.34 3.29 13.46
C ASN A 239 -14.10 3.76 12.04
N TYR A 240 -13.07 3.19 11.42
CA TYR A 240 -12.64 3.48 10.06
C TYR A 240 -13.08 2.38 9.11
N THR A 241 -13.68 2.76 8.00
CA THR A 241 -14.02 1.84 6.92
C THR A 241 -13.53 2.43 5.60
N HIS A 242 -12.73 1.68 4.87
CA HIS A 242 -12.32 1.97 3.51
C HIS A 242 -12.82 0.86 2.60
N ALA A 243 -13.58 1.21 1.57
CA ALA A 243 -14.00 0.31 0.51
C ALA A 243 -13.59 0.91 -0.83
N ASN A 244 -13.12 0.08 -1.74
CA ASN A 244 -12.80 0.52 -3.09
C ASN A 244 -13.06 -0.55 -4.14
N ILE A 245 -13.25 -0.10 -5.37
CA ILE A 245 -13.27 -0.89 -6.57
C ILE A 245 -12.37 -0.21 -7.60
N GLY A 246 -11.55 -1.00 -8.26
CA GLY A 246 -10.67 -0.50 -9.31
C GLY A 246 -10.53 -1.50 -10.43
N GLY A 247 -10.06 -1.02 -11.57
CA GLY A 247 -9.78 -1.85 -12.72
C GLY A 247 -8.82 -1.21 -13.70
N SER A 248 -8.31 -2.03 -14.59
CA SER A 248 -7.50 -1.60 -15.73
C SER A 248 -7.87 -2.38 -16.99
N TRP A 249 -7.73 -1.69 -18.13
CA TRP A 249 -7.91 -2.26 -19.45
C TRP A 249 -6.74 -1.89 -20.35
N ASP A 250 -6.06 -2.91 -20.86
CA ASP A 250 -4.97 -2.75 -21.82
C ASP A 250 -5.51 -2.87 -23.24
N ALA A 251 -5.63 -1.73 -23.93
CA ALA A 251 -6.11 -1.65 -25.29
C ALA A 251 -5.01 -1.87 -26.35
N GLY A 252 -3.79 -2.24 -25.92
CA GLY A 252 -2.61 -2.42 -26.77
C GLY A 252 -1.86 -1.11 -27.06
N PHE A 253 -2.55 -0.04 -27.44
CA PHE A 253 -1.94 1.29 -27.65
C PHE A 253 -1.87 2.13 -26.35
N ALA A 254 -2.71 1.83 -25.37
CA ALA A 254 -2.71 2.46 -24.06
C ALA A 254 -3.32 1.52 -23.02
N LYS A 255 -2.88 1.64 -21.76
CA LYS A 255 -3.54 0.99 -20.63
C LYS A 255 -4.31 2.03 -19.82
N PHE A 256 -5.61 1.83 -19.70
CA PHE A 256 -6.53 2.69 -18.96
C PHE A 256 -6.75 2.16 -17.54
N PHE A 257 -7.04 3.08 -16.62
CA PHE A 257 -7.27 2.78 -15.21
C PHE A 257 -8.50 3.52 -14.71
N ALA A 258 -9.19 2.89 -13.76
CA ALA A 258 -10.23 3.53 -12.97
C ALA A 258 -10.16 3.02 -11.52
N LEU A 259 -10.35 3.92 -10.56
CA LEU A 259 -10.36 3.60 -9.13
C LEU A 259 -11.40 4.46 -8.42
N TYR A 260 -12.32 3.82 -7.69
CA TYR A 260 -13.27 4.50 -6.83
C TYR A 260 -13.03 4.09 -5.38
N ASN A 261 -12.92 5.06 -4.48
CA ASN A 261 -12.75 4.85 -3.05
C ASN A 261 -13.88 5.51 -2.28
N ARG A 262 -14.35 4.84 -1.24
CA ARG A 262 -15.22 5.39 -0.20
C ARG A 262 -14.57 5.18 1.15
N VAL A 263 -14.30 6.28 1.84
CA VAL A 263 -13.72 6.30 3.18
C VAL A 263 -14.72 6.88 4.16
N THR A 264 -14.92 6.21 5.29
CA THR A 264 -15.79 6.66 6.38
C THR A 264 -15.04 6.54 7.70
N VAL A 265 -15.07 7.59 8.52
CA VAL A 265 -14.61 7.58 9.92
C VAL A 265 -15.75 8.03 10.81
N LYS A 266 -16.15 7.21 11.77
CA LYS A 266 -17.22 7.51 12.73
C LYS A 266 -16.62 8.20 13.97
N LEU A 267 -16.62 9.52 13.98
CA LEU A 267 -16.19 10.33 15.11
C LEU A 267 -17.34 10.52 16.13
N ALA A 268 -17.04 10.99 17.35
CA ALA A 268 -18.04 11.27 18.36
C ALA A 268 -19.09 12.31 17.93
N ALA A 269 -18.71 13.31 17.14
CA ALA A 269 -19.60 14.38 16.67
C ALA A 269 -20.31 14.09 15.33
N GLY A 270 -20.00 12.97 14.67
CA GLY A 270 -20.56 12.62 13.34
C GLY A 270 -19.56 11.86 12.48
N SER A 271 -19.94 11.55 11.26
CA SER A 271 -19.10 10.75 10.34
C SER A 271 -18.43 11.63 9.29
N VAL A 272 -17.13 11.50 9.16
CA VAL A 272 -16.39 11.93 7.96
C VAL A 272 -16.67 10.91 6.87
N ARG A 273 -17.10 11.35 5.69
CA ARG A 273 -17.36 10.51 4.51
C ARG A 273 -16.76 11.16 3.29
N LYS A 274 -15.90 10.42 2.59
CA LYS A 274 -15.24 10.88 1.37
C LYS A 274 -15.38 9.85 0.28
N ASN A 275 -15.80 10.32 -0.89
CA ASN A 275 -15.82 9.54 -2.11
C ASN A 275 -14.75 10.11 -3.05
N THR A 276 -13.83 9.27 -3.51
CA THR A 276 -12.80 9.68 -4.48
C THR A 276 -12.92 8.81 -5.71
N ALA A 277 -13.04 9.44 -6.87
CA ALA A 277 -13.01 8.76 -8.17
C ALA A 277 -11.76 9.21 -8.92
N GLU A 278 -11.05 8.26 -9.53
CA GLU A 278 -9.89 8.50 -10.37
C GLU A 278 -10.01 7.74 -11.67
N ILE A 279 -9.60 8.38 -12.75
CA ILE A 279 -9.36 7.77 -14.06
C ILE A 279 -7.97 8.15 -14.54
N GLY A 280 -7.37 7.31 -15.37
CA GLY A 280 -6.08 7.65 -15.96
C GLY A 280 -5.61 6.68 -17.01
N ALA A 281 -4.44 6.95 -17.55
CA ALA A 281 -3.88 6.16 -18.63
C ALA A 281 -2.36 6.09 -18.57
N HIS A 282 -1.82 4.98 -19.06
CA HIS A 282 -0.44 4.82 -19.46
C HIS A 282 -0.39 4.70 -20.98
N ILE A 283 0.36 5.58 -21.62
CA ILE A 283 0.52 5.62 -23.08
C ILE A 283 1.99 5.33 -23.39
N PRO A 284 2.33 4.17 -23.98
CA PRO A 284 3.67 3.91 -24.45
C PRO A 284 4.11 4.97 -25.46
N VAL A 285 5.33 5.47 -25.33
CA VAL A 285 5.94 6.45 -26.23
C VAL A 285 7.34 5.96 -26.55
N PHE A 286 7.63 5.72 -27.80
CA PHE A 286 8.84 5.04 -28.23
C PHE A 286 8.97 3.66 -27.52
N ASP A 287 10.06 2.95 -27.74
CA ASP A 287 10.25 1.62 -27.13
C ASP A 287 10.59 1.65 -25.63
N VAL A 288 10.96 2.80 -25.10
CA VAL A 288 11.53 2.97 -23.76
C VAL A 288 10.75 3.94 -22.86
N GLY A 289 9.79 4.68 -23.43
CA GLY A 289 9.08 5.73 -22.72
C GLY A 289 7.63 5.41 -22.42
N ARG A 290 7.08 6.09 -21.41
CA ARG A 290 5.65 6.00 -21.07
C ARG A 290 5.15 7.31 -20.47
N ILE A 291 4.10 7.87 -21.05
CA ILE A 291 3.32 8.97 -20.45
C ILE A 291 2.34 8.37 -19.46
N ARG A 292 2.17 9.02 -18.31
CA ARG A 292 1.18 8.70 -17.27
C ARG A 292 0.28 9.89 -17.08
N LEU A 293 -1.03 9.66 -17.08
CA LEU A 293 -2.06 10.67 -16.92
C LEU A 293 -3.03 10.24 -15.82
N SER A 294 -3.46 11.17 -14.98
CA SER A 294 -4.59 10.95 -14.07
C SER A 294 -5.44 12.19 -13.88
N TYR A 295 -6.72 11.96 -13.61
CA TYR A 295 -7.66 12.92 -13.07
C TYR A 295 -8.41 12.27 -11.92
N ALA A 296 -8.34 12.90 -10.75
CA ALA A 296 -9.05 12.46 -9.57
C ALA A 296 -9.98 13.57 -9.04
N TYR A 297 -11.16 13.16 -8.58
CA TYR A 297 -12.16 14.04 -7.95
C TYR A 297 -12.55 13.48 -6.60
N LEU A 298 -12.58 14.34 -5.59
CA LEU A 298 -13.06 14.05 -4.25
C LEU A 298 -14.34 14.82 -4.00
N ASP A 299 -15.35 14.12 -3.48
CA ASP A 299 -16.63 14.59 -3.02
C ASP A 299 -16.73 14.33 -1.50
N ASP A 300 -16.71 15.40 -0.70
CA ASP A 300 -16.84 15.31 0.76
C ASP A 300 -18.32 15.27 1.15
N ARG A 301 -18.75 14.10 1.64
CA ARG A 301 -20.11 13.80 2.11
C ARG A 301 -20.18 13.68 3.64
N SER A 302 -19.27 14.34 4.34
CA SER A 302 -19.24 14.35 5.81
C SER A 302 -20.54 14.89 6.41
N ASP A 303 -20.89 14.44 7.60
CA ASP A 303 -22.10 14.90 8.31
C ASP A 303 -22.05 16.40 8.56
N SER A 304 -23.18 17.07 8.40
CA SER A 304 -23.31 18.51 8.52
C SER A 304 -22.99 19.06 9.93
N ALA A 305 -23.00 18.18 10.94
CA ALA A 305 -22.55 18.53 12.30
C ALA A 305 -21.03 18.73 12.38
N LEU A 306 -20.25 18.14 11.46
CA LEU A 306 -18.82 18.32 11.41
C LEU A 306 -18.47 19.65 10.76
N ARG A 307 -17.72 20.47 11.49
CA ARG A 307 -17.31 21.81 11.07
C ARG A 307 -15.84 21.87 10.74
N THR A 308 -15.49 22.76 9.83
CA THR A 308 -14.12 23.21 9.58
C THR A 308 -13.65 24.15 10.69
N ALA A 309 -12.39 24.54 10.68
CA ALA A 309 -11.87 25.55 11.61
C ALA A 309 -12.57 26.91 11.47
N GLY A 310 -13.08 27.25 10.27
CA GLY A 310 -13.85 28.44 9.99
C GLY A 310 -15.35 28.31 10.29
N GLY A 311 -15.78 27.19 10.88
CA GLY A 311 -17.18 26.97 11.28
C GLY A 311 -18.11 26.53 10.14
N GLN A 312 -17.62 26.36 8.91
CA GLN A 312 -18.43 25.89 7.77
C GLN A 312 -18.63 24.36 7.82
N PRO A 313 -19.75 23.84 7.26
CA PRO A 313 -19.93 22.39 7.10
C PRO A 313 -18.80 21.80 6.24
N ARG A 314 -18.24 20.66 6.65
CA ARG A 314 -17.18 19.97 5.89
C ARG A 314 -17.64 19.40 4.56
N SER A 315 -18.93 19.16 4.38
CA SER A 315 -19.51 18.60 3.15
C SER A 315 -19.33 19.47 1.89
N GLY A 316 -18.67 20.62 1.98
CA GLY A 316 -18.30 21.44 0.81
C GLY A 316 -16.80 21.43 0.51
N ASP A 317 -16.03 20.61 1.23
CA ASP A 317 -14.57 20.56 1.13
C ASP A 317 -14.09 19.61 0.01
N ASP A 318 -14.61 19.84 -1.20
CA ASP A 318 -14.26 19.06 -2.38
C ASP A 318 -12.87 19.38 -2.92
N ALA A 319 -12.31 18.48 -3.73
CA ALA A 319 -11.06 18.71 -4.41
C ALA A 319 -10.96 17.99 -5.74
N ARG A 320 -10.12 18.50 -6.64
CA ARG A 320 -9.77 17.88 -7.92
C ARG A 320 -8.27 17.84 -8.06
N GLN A 321 -7.75 16.73 -8.60
CA GLN A 321 -6.32 16.56 -8.90
C GLN A 321 -6.15 16.22 -10.36
N ILE A 322 -5.18 16.84 -11.02
CA ILE A 322 -4.63 16.39 -12.30
C ILE A 322 -3.20 15.94 -12.08
N GLY A 323 -2.80 14.88 -12.75
CA GLY A 323 -1.43 14.35 -12.75
C GLY A 323 -0.97 14.06 -14.17
N VAL A 324 0.24 14.50 -14.50
CA VAL A 324 0.92 14.22 -15.77
C VAL A 324 2.35 13.81 -15.47
N GLY A 325 2.79 12.69 -16.01
CA GLY A 325 4.15 12.20 -15.81
C GLY A 325 4.72 11.54 -17.06
N TYR A 326 6.03 11.51 -17.14
CA TYR A 326 6.78 10.77 -18.14
C TYR A 326 7.84 9.91 -17.45
N VAL A 327 7.99 8.67 -17.91
CA VAL A 327 9.02 7.74 -17.46
C VAL A 327 9.82 7.30 -18.67
N HIS A 328 11.14 7.41 -18.58
CA HIS A 328 12.09 6.96 -19.60
C HIS A 328 12.98 5.85 -19.02
N ASN A 329 12.84 4.63 -19.53
CA ASN A 329 13.64 3.49 -19.08
C ASN A 329 15.00 3.48 -19.78
N LEU A 330 16.07 3.74 -19.02
CA LEU A 330 17.44 3.60 -19.50
C LEU A 330 17.86 2.12 -19.57
N SER A 331 17.27 1.29 -18.72
CA SER A 331 17.44 -0.15 -18.69
C SER A 331 16.24 -0.81 -17.98
N LYS A 332 16.24 -2.15 -17.86
CA LYS A 332 15.25 -2.89 -17.05
C LYS A 332 15.25 -2.46 -15.57
N ARG A 333 16.35 -1.91 -15.07
CA ARG A 333 16.53 -1.55 -13.65
C ARG A 333 16.56 -0.05 -13.40
N THR A 334 16.89 0.79 -14.39
CA THR A 334 17.11 2.22 -14.22
C THR A 334 16.13 3.02 -15.08
N ALA A 335 15.45 3.97 -14.48
CA ALA A 335 14.56 4.88 -15.17
C ALA A 335 14.76 6.32 -14.71
N LEU A 336 14.65 7.27 -15.65
CA LEU A 336 14.44 8.68 -15.39
C LEU A 336 12.95 8.97 -15.41
N TYR A 337 12.50 9.94 -14.62
CA TYR A 337 11.10 10.34 -14.63
C TYR A 337 10.92 11.82 -14.33
N GLY A 338 9.80 12.35 -14.80
CA GLY A 338 9.29 13.64 -14.39
C GLY A 338 7.78 13.55 -14.20
N THR A 339 7.27 14.20 -13.14
CA THR A 339 5.84 14.23 -12.83
C THR A 339 5.44 15.63 -12.39
N TYR A 340 4.27 16.09 -12.83
CA TYR A 340 3.60 17.28 -12.35
C TYR A 340 2.22 16.93 -11.84
N ALA A 341 1.82 17.54 -10.72
CA ALA A 341 0.46 17.45 -10.21
C ALA A 341 -0.05 18.79 -9.71
N ARG A 342 -1.37 18.97 -9.82
CA ARG A 342 -2.07 20.14 -9.27
C ARG A 342 -3.37 19.68 -8.62
N ILE A 343 -3.58 20.17 -7.38
CA ILE A 343 -4.84 20.03 -6.64
C ILE A 343 -5.52 21.39 -6.59
N SER A 344 -6.81 21.40 -6.91
CA SER A 344 -7.71 22.55 -6.73
C SER A 344 -8.68 22.20 -5.62
N ASN A 345 -8.61 22.95 -4.52
CA ASN A 345 -9.47 22.80 -3.35
C ASN A 345 -10.70 23.70 -3.46
N ARG A 346 -11.81 23.28 -2.83
CA ARG A 346 -13.03 24.07 -2.64
C ARG A 346 -13.35 24.16 -1.15
N GLY A 347 -14.24 25.08 -0.78
CA GLY A 347 -14.61 25.30 0.62
C GLY A 347 -13.39 25.71 1.45
N GLU A 348 -13.17 25.01 2.56
CA GLU A 348 -11.96 25.12 3.39
C GLU A 348 -11.02 23.91 3.24
N ALA A 349 -11.19 23.12 2.19
CA ALA A 349 -10.31 22.00 1.89
C ALA A 349 -8.85 22.44 1.79
N ARG A 350 -7.94 21.58 2.29
CA ARG A 350 -6.48 21.83 2.34
C ARG A 350 -5.68 20.65 1.80
N TYR A 351 -6.23 19.96 0.80
CA TYR A 351 -5.53 18.83 0.17
C TYR A 351 -4.26 19.32 -0.50
N THR A 352 -3.19 18.55 -0.34
CA THR A 352 -1.86 18.89 -0.84
C THR A 352 -1.26 17.75 -1.63
N VAL A 353 -0.44 18.07 -2.63
CA VAL A 353 0.38 17.08 -3.32
C VAL A 353 1.37 16.42 -2.35
N SER A 354 1.76 15.19 -2.63
CA SER A 354 2.71 14.44 -1.78
C SER A 354 4.00 15.22 -1.57
N GLY A 355 4.47 15.26 -0.32
CA GLY A 355 5.67 16.05 0.08
C GLY A 355 5.44 17.54 0.21
N GLY A 356 4.24 18.06 -0.08
CA GLY A 356 3.91 19.47 0.05
C GLY A 356 3.34 19.84 1.42
N THR A 357 3.42 21.12 1.76
CA THR A 357 2.73 21.72 2.91
C THR A 357 1.26 21.97 2.57
N ALA A 358 0.36 21.87 3.56
CA ALA A 358 -1.05 22.15 3.39
C ALA A 358 -1.26 23.62 3.03
N PRO A 359 -2.08 23.94 2.00
CA PRO A 359 -2.38 25.33 1.63
C PRO A 359 -3.35 25.99 2.64
N VAL A 360 -3.58 27.28 2.51
CA VAL A 360 -4.73 27.95 3.15
C VAL A 360 -6.02 27.34 2.61
N GLY A 361 -7.07 27.29 3.43
CA GLY A 361 -8.37 26.72 3.08
C GLY A 361 -8.89 27.23 1.73
N GLY A 362 -9.34 26.34 0.85
CA GLY A 362 -9.82 26.65 -0.49
C GLY A 362 -8.74 26.97 -1.53
N HIS A 363 -7.49 27.14 -1.11
CA HIS A 363 -6.37 27.40 -2.02
C HIS A 363 -5.80 26.11 -2.61
N GLY A 364 -5.23 26.20 -3.83
CA GLY A 364 -4.64 25.05 -4.51
C GLY A 364 -3.27 24.65 -4.00
N SER A 365 -2.88 23.43 -4.29
CA SER A 365 -1.52 22.91 -4.13
C SER A 365 -1.01 22.38 -5.47
N SER A 366 0.28 22.53 -5.75
CA SER A 366 0.91 21.94 -6.94
C SER A 366 2.33 21.49 -6.62
N GLY A 367 2.84 20.56 -7.42
CA GLY A 367 4.22 20.13 -7.32
C GLY A 367 4.71 19.50 -8.60
N TRP A 368 6.02 19.51 -8.78
CA TRP A 368 6.70 18.73 -9.78
C TRP A 368 7.90 18.00 -9.16
N GLU A 369 8.24 16.89 -9.76
CA GLU A 369 9.38 16.08 -9.37
C GLU A 369 10.11 15.57 -10.60
N LEU A 370 11.45 15.56 -10.53
CA LEU A 370 12.34 15.00 -11.55
C LEU A 370 13.33 14.08 -10.84
N GLY A 371 13.41 12.83 -11.25
CA GLY A 371 14.20 11.89 -10.48
C GLY A 371 14.73 10.70 -11.29
N VAL A 372 15.48 9.89 -10.56
CA VAL A 372 16.08 8.64 -11.01
C VAL A 372 15.64 7.53 -10.07
N ARG A 373 15.16 6.43 -10.65
CA ARG A 373 14.89 5.19 -9.93
C ARG A 373 15.86 4.11 -10.39
N HIS A 374 16.47 3.42 -9.43
CA HIS A 374 17.28 2.22 -9.68
C HIS A 374 16.76 1.05 -8.82
N THR A 375 16.63 -0.14 -9.43
CA THR A 375 16.24 -1.38 -8.74
C THR A 375 17.42 -2.35 -8.76
N PHE A 376 17.67 -3.07 -7.68
CA PHE A 376 18.74 -4.05 -7.55
C PHE A 376 18.28 -5.36 -6.92
#